data_94ccb586ba5d0f02f61e7bae8552e6dd
#
_entry.id   94ccb586ba5d0f02f61e7bae8552e6dd
#
_cell.length_a   1.000
_cell.length_b   1.000
_cell.length_c   1.000
_cell.angle_alpha   90.00
_cell.angle_beta   90.00
_cell.angle_gamma   90.00
#
_symmetry.space_group_name_H-M   'P 1'
#
loop_
_entity.id
_entity.type
_entity.pdbx_description
1 polymer ?
#
loop_
_entity_poly.entity_id
_entity_poly.type
_entity_poly.pdbx_seq_one_letter_code
_entity_poly.pdbx_strand_id
1 'polypeptide(L)'
;MIDRRRLLLSAVAGVALAGPAGAALARVASPGSDPAEAARLNGILDAMFAMVLAKSAMAATYMGLDKGPNAAAKARLDMLTPTDIAEREAFSRDFTAQLQTIDASKLAGMDAVNLATVLYDGETTNVGLDNYRFGNTGSPNPYRISQLGGSYRDIPDFLDTMHSIETEADAEAYLSRLDAFGDLLDQETGLVREDMAMGIVPPDFVIDRTLTQMNAGLEAAPAESGLVTSLSRRAAEAGVAGDWAARATTIVTDKVYPALRRQVALFEEARPTARHDAGVWALPNADGYYEYGIRNYTTTRLTGAEVHELGLTQVAEITAAADAILKAEGMTEGTVGARLAAMAKDARFIYPNTDAGKQQLLDELNVQMAAMQARLPDYFGILPRATVDIRRVPPAIEAGAPGGYYQGPSLDGSRPGAYYINLRDTAEWPKWTLPTLTYHEAIPGHHLQITLSTEAQGIPTIRKLIGFSAYSEGWALYSEQLADEMGVYENDPWGRLGYLQSLLFRATRLVVDSGLHHNRWSREQAIQYMVATLGDQESSVTTEVERYCVWPGQASSYKVGHTEWVRLREEAKAQLGDRFDIKGFHDTALASGGMPLEVLKTVVGEWVQSRMA
;
A
#
# COMPACT_ATOMS: atom_id res chain seq x y z
N MET A 1 5.08 -1.83 -1.42
CA MET A 1 3.99 -2.02 -0.42
C MET A 1 3.27 -3.30 -0.81
N ILE A 2 3.47 -4.36 -0.05
CA ILE A 2 2.69 -5.60 -0.25
C ILE A 2 1.25 -5.23 0.02
N ASP A 3 0.36 -5.51 -0.93
CA ASP A 3 -1.06 -5.25 -0.80
C ASP A 3 -1.59 -6.08 0.39
N ARG A 4 -1.87 -5.41 1.52
CA ARG A 4 -2.42 -6.06 2.72
C ARG A 4 -3.73 -6.80 2.42
N ARG A 5 -4.42 -6.48 1.33
CA ARG A 5 -5.62 -7.19 0.87
C ARG A 5 -5.34 -8.60 0.33
N ARG A 6 -4.15 -8.85 -0.25
CA ARG A 6 -3.75 -10.21 -0.65
C ARG A 6 -3.70 -11.18 0.54
N LEU A 7 -3.42 -10.67 1.75
CA LEU A 7 -3.36 -11.48 2.98
C LEU A 7 -4.74 -11.90 3.49
N LEU A 8 -5.78 -11.11 3.26
CA LEU A 8 -7.13 -11.40 3.74
C LEU A 8 -7.88 -12.43 2.88
N LEU A 9 -7.47 -12.61 1.62
CA LEU A 9 -8.11 -13.55 0.69
C LEU A 9 -7.66 -15.02 0.89
N SER A 10 -6.86 -15.31 1.92
CA SER A 10 -6.25 -16.64 2.12
C SER A 10 -6.90 -17.49 3.21
N ALA A 11 -8.20 -17.52 3.38
CA ALA A 11 -8.78 -18.40 4.40
C ALA A 11 -10.23 -18.83 4.13
N VAL A 12 -10.55 -20.10 4.03
CA VAL A 12 -11.77 -20.80 4.50
C VAL A 12 -11.75 -22.32 4.33
N ALA A 13 -12.09 -23.07 5.30
CA ALA A 13 -13.23 -23.98 5.51
C ALA A 13 -13.18 -24.66 6.89
N GLY A 14 -14.27 -24.53 7.52
CA GLY A 14 -14.88 -25.23 8.62
C GLY A 14 -14.09 -26.20 9.49
N VAL A 15 -13.99 -25.85 10.80
CA VAL A 15 -14.33 -26.74 11.94
C VAL A 15 -14.54 -25.85 13.17
N ALA A 16 -15.66 -26.00 13.84
CA ALA A 16 -15.86 -25.50 15.19
C ALA A 16 -14.88 -26.21 16.14
N LEU A 17 -13.84 -25.54 16.59
CA LEU A 17 -12.99 -25.98 17.67
C LEU A 17 -13.00 -24.93 18.78
N ALA A 18 -13.70 -25.25 19.83
CA ALA A 18 -13.55 -24.62 21.13
C ALA A 18 -12.12 -24.91 21.64
N GLY A 19 -11.20 -23.98 21.45
CA GLY A 19 -9.93 -23.89 22.15
C GLY A 19 -9.95 -22.62 23.00
N PRO A 20 -9.13 -22.51 24.09
CA PRO A 20 -9.18 -21.32 24.92
C PRO A 20 -8.71 -20.11 24.12
N ALA A 21 -9.67 -19.43 23.54
CA ALA A 21 -9.47 -18.09 23.02
C ALA A 21 -8.95 -17.24 24.18
N GLY A 22 -7.80 -16.60 23.98
CA GLY A 22 -7.40 -15.51 24.88
C GLY A 22 -8.61 -14.60 25.02
N ALA A 23 -9.03 -14.34 26.26
CA ALA A 23 -10.27 -13.66 26.58
C ALA A 23 -10.41 -12.41 25.70
N ALA A 24 -11.27 -12.48 24.69
CA ALA A 24 -11.69 -11.31 23.96
C ALA A 24 -12.27 -10.38 25.03
N LEU A 25 -11.60 -9.26 25.29
CA LEU A 25 -12.16 -8.21 26.14
C LEU A 25 -13.50 -7.87 25.52
N ALA A 26 -14.60 -8.22 26.25
CA ALA A 26 -15.95 -7.96 25.78
C ALA A 26 -16.03 -6.47 25.43
N ARG A 27 -16.11 -6.17 24.13
CA ARG A 27 -16.26 -4.79 23.68
C ARG A 27 -17.62 -4.29 24.14
N VAL A 28 -17.59 -3.16 24.81
CA VAL A 28 -18.81 -2.50 25.22
C VAL A 28 -19.46 -1.90 23.97
N ALA A 29 -20.77 -2.10 23.79
CA ALA A 29 -21.51 -1.49 22.69
C ALA A 29 -21.34 0.03 22.70
N SER A 30 -21.24 0.62 21.50
CA SER A 30 -21.18 2.07 21.35
C SER A 30 -22.44 2.71 21.94
N PRO A 31 -22.34 3.92 22.55
CA PRO A 31 -23.52 4.64 23.00
C PRO A 31 -24.54 4.80 21.86
N GLY A 32 -25.78 4.38 22.13
CA GLY A 32 -26.84 4.39 21.13
C GLY A 32 -27.01 3.08 20.34
N SER A 33 -26.05 2.16 20.37
CA SER A 33 -26.23 0.82 19.80
C SER A 33 -27.11 -0.07 20.66
N ASP A 34 -27.91 -0.95 20.02
CA ASP A 34 -28.52 -2.10 20.67
C ASP A 34 -27.43 -3.08 21.10
N PRO A 35 -27.31 -3.41 22.40
CA PRO A 35 -26.22 -4.24 22.91
C PRO A 35 -26.18 -5.65 22.32
N ALA A 36 -27.33 -6.23 21.98
CA ALA A 36 -27.40 -7.58 21.42
C ALA A 36 -26.91 -7.59 19.97
N GLU A 37 -27.29 -6.59 19.18
CA GLU A 37 -26.86 -6.47 17.80
C GLU A 37 -25.36 -6.11 17.70
N ALA A 38 -24.86 -5.23 18.58
CA ALA A 38 -23.42 -4.94 18.70
C ALA A 38 -22.60 -6.18 19.09
N ALA A 39 -23.10 -6.99 20.04
CA ALA A 39 -22.44 -8.25 20.42
C ALA A 39 -22.42 -9.25 19.25
N ARG A 40 -23.50 -9.33 18.47
CA ARG A 40 -23.59 -10.18 17.29
C ARG A 40 -22.59 -9.76 16.20
N LEU A 41 -22.51 -8.47 15.92
CA LEU A 41 -21.50 -7.92 15.00
C LEU A 41 -20.08 -8.26 15.46
N ASN A 42 -19.76 -7.97 16.72
CA ASN A 42 -18.43 -8.23 17.27
C ASN A 42 -18.09 -9.74 17.22
N GLY A 43 -19.06 -10.62 17.44
CA GLY A 43 -18.88 -12.07 17.28
C GLY A 43 -18.49 -12.47 15.86
N ILE A 44 -19.11 -11.88 14.85
CA ILE A 44 -18.75 -12.11 13.43
C ILE A 44 -17.33 -11.60 13.15
N LEU A 45 -16.99 -10.38 13.56
CA LEU A 45 -15.69 -9.78 13.31
C LEU A 45 -14.54 -10.55 14.02
N ASP A 46 -14.77 -11.06 15.21
CA ASP A 46 -13.81 -11.88 15.95
C ASP A 46 -13.65 -13.26 15.27
N ALA A 47 -14.74 -13.86 14.76
CA ALA A 47 -14.68 -15.09 13.98
C ALA A 47 -13.93 -14.91 12.65
N MET A 48 -14.12 -13.78 11.95
CA MET A 48 -13.33 -13.44 10.77
C MET A 48 -11.83 -13.40 11.09
N PHE A 49 -11.45 -12.71 12.16
CA PHE A 49 -10.05 -12.61 12.56
C PHE A 49 -9.46 -13.97 12.95
N ALA A 50 -10.20 -14.77 13.72
CA ALA A 50 -9.77 -16.12 14.09
C ALA A 50 -9.57 -17.02 12.85
N MET A 51 -10.45 -16.88 11.85
CA MET A 51 -10.33 -17.61 10.59
C MET A 51 -9.09 -17.16 9.78
N VAL A 52 -8.81 -15.86 9.70
CA VAL A 52 -7.58 -15.33 9.06
C VAL A 52 -6.35 -15.96 9.72
N LEU A 53 -6.26 -15.96 11.06
CA LEU A 53 -5.13 -16.58 11.77
C LEU A 53 -5.01 -18.09 11.52
N ALA A 54 -6.12 -18.80 11.43
CA ALA A 54 -6.13 -20.25 11.22
C ALA A 54 -5.68 -20.63 9.80
N LYS A 55 -6.03 -19.83 8.80
CA LYS A 55 -5.92 -20.18 7.38
C LYS A 55 -4.76 -19.47 6.67
N SER A 56 -4.44 -18.22 7.00
CA SER A 56 -3.29 -17.52 6.43
C SER A 56 -2.09 -17.56 7.36
N ALA A 57 -1.16 -18.42 7.04
CA ALA A 57 0.11 -18.54 7.74
C ALA A 57 0.97 -17.28 7.60
N MET A 58 0.93 -16.67 6.42
CA MET A 58 1.67 -15.45 6.13
C MET A 58 1.08 -14.27 6.91
N ALA A 59 -0.25 -14.14 7.00
CA ALA A 59 -0.89 -13.11 7.81
C ALA A 59 -0.52 -13.22 9.29
N ALA A 60 -0.48 -14.43 9.85
CA ALA A 60 -0.03 -14.66 11.23
C ALA A 60 1.41 -14.14 11.44
N THR A 61 2.32 -14.39 10.50
CA THR A 61 3.71 -13.91 10.56
C THR A 61 3.82 -12.39 10.43
N TYR A 62 3.10 -11.78 9.49
CA TYR A 62 3.07 -10.32 9.33
C TYR A 62 2.63 -9.59 10.60
N MET A 63 1.71 -10.19 11.34
CA MET A 63 1.21 -9.66 12.61
C MET A 63 2.11 -9.98 13.81
N GLY A 64 3.13 -10.84 13.67
CA GLY A 64 3.93 -11.34 14.77
C GLY A 64 3.19 -12.33 15.68
N LEU A 65 2.10 -12.92 15.17
CA LEU A 65 1.21 -13.84 15.89
C LEU A 65 1.49 -15.33 15.58
N ASP A 66 2.51 -15.64 14.84
CA ASP A 66 3.00 -16.99 14.53
C ASP A 66 3.79 -17.60 15.69
N LYS A 67 3.29 -17.41 16.91
CA LYS A 67 3.85 -17.84 18.20
C LYS A 67 2.78 -18.55 19.04
N GLY A 68 3.20 -19.25 20.07
CA GLY A 68 2.28 -19.93 21.00
C GLY A 68 1.32 -20.87 20.27
N PRO A 69 -0.01 -20.70 20.39
CA PRO A 69 -1.00 -21.56 19.73
C PRO A 69 -0.90 -21.57 18.19
N ASN A 70 -0.37 -20.50 17.60
CA ASN A 70 -0.24 -20.34 16.15
C ASN A 70 1.17 -20.66 15.65
N ALA A 71 2.09 -21.16 16.47
CA ALA A 71 3.50 -21.38 16.10
C ALA A 71 3.66 -22.24 14.83
N ALA A 72 2.74 -23.17 14.56
CA ALA A 72 2.75 -23.99 13.35
C ALA A 72 2.58 -23.16 12.05
N ALA A 73 2.06 -21.94 12.12
CA ALA A 73 1.95 -21.06 10.96
C ALA A 73 3.34 -20.65 10.43
N LYS A 74 4.35 -20.54 11.30
CA LYS A 74 5.70 -20.11 10.92
C LYS A 74 6.38 -21.02 9.91
N ALA A 75 5.95 -22.29 9.80
CA ALA A 75 6.50 -23.26 8.86
C ALA A 75 5.74 -23.37 7.53
N ARG A 76 4.68 -22.57 7.31
CA ARG A 76 3.80 -22.69 6.14
C ARG A 76 3.79 -21.42 5.30
N LEU A 77 3.52 -21.57 4.00
CA LEU A 77 3.10 -20.51 3.07
C LEU A 77 1.61 -20.61 2.79
N ASP A 78 1.04 -19.54 2.28
CA ASP A 78 -0.32 -19.52 1.75
C ASP A 78 -0.28 -20.05 0.32
N MET A 79 -0.83 -21.26 0.10
CA MET A 79 -0.76 -21.94 -1.19
C MET A 79 -1.87 -21.49 -2.15
N LEU A 80 -1.75 -21.86 -3.44
CA LEU A 80 -2.65 -21.51 -4.52
C LEU A 80 -3.31 -22.76 -5.15
N THR A 81 -3.56 -23.81 -4.36
CA THR A 81 -4.32 -24.96 -4.86
C THR A 81 -5.77 -24.57 -5.17
N PRO A 82 -6.48 -25.31 -6.03
CA PRO A 82 -7.91 -25.06 -6.27
C PRO A 82 -8.75 -25.04 -4.98
N THR A 83 -8.38 -25.86 -3.98
CA THR A 83 -9.04 -25.87 -2.67
C THR A 83 -8.78 -24.57 -1.91
N ASP A 84 -7.53 -24.10 -1.84
CA ASP A 84 -7.18 -22.86 -1.15
C ASP A 84 -7.88 -21.65 -1.78
N ILE A 85 -7.98 -21.62 -3.12
CA ILE A 85 -8.69 -20.57 -3.85
C ILE A 85 -10.18 -20.60 -3.54
N ALA A 86 -10.82 -21.76 -3.64
CA ALA A 86 -12.24 -21.91 -3.34
C ALA A 86 -12.58 -21.55 -1.90
N GLU A 87 -11.72 -21.93 -0.95
CA GLU A 87 -11.85 -21.57 0.46
C GLU A 87 -11.77 -20.04 0.69
N ARG A 88 -10.87 -19.35 0.00
CA ARG A 88 -10.75 -17.88 0.08
C ARG A 88 -12.00 -17.18 -0.48
N GLU A 89 -12.49 -17.64 -1.63
CA GLU A 89 -13.72 -17.09 -2.22
C GLU A 89 -14.92 -17.32 -1.29
N ALA A 90 -15.04 -18.52 -0.74
CA ALA A 90 -16.11 -18.84 0.21
C ALA A 90 -16.02 -17.96 1.48
N PHE A 91 -14.83 -17.74 2.02
CA PHE A 91 -14.63 -16.84 3.16
C PHE A 91 -15.20 -15.44 2.90
N SER A 92 -14.85 -14.82 1.78
CA SER A 92 -15.35 -13.49 1.45
C SER A 92 -16.87 -13.47 1.35
N ARG A 93 -17.46 -14.45 0.66
CA ARG A 93 -18.91 -14.55 0.46
C ARG A 93 -19.66 -14.82 1.76
N ASP A 94 -19.20 -15.78 2.55
CA ASP A 94 -19.87 -16.24 3.76
C ASP A 94 -19.86 -15.16 4.85
N PHE A 95 -18.73 -14.50 5.07
CA PHE A 95 -18.66 -13.42 6.07
C PHE A 95 -19.40 -12.17 5.60
N THR A 96 -19.35 -11.81 4.32
CA THR A 96 -20.16 -10.71 3.78
C THR A 96 -21.65 -11.00 3.98
N ALA A 97 -22.11 -12.22 3.67
CA ALA A 97 -23.51 -12.61 3.88
C ALA A 97 -23.90 -12.56 5.37
N GLN A 98 -23.03 -12.99 6.30
CA GLN A 98 -23.29 -12.87 7.73
C GLN A 98 -23.39 -11.40 8.17
N LEU A 99 -22.49 -10.53 7.72
CA LEU A 99 -22.52 -9.10 8.03
C LEU A 99 -23.79 -8.42 7.49
N GLN A 100 -24.28 -8.82 6.31
CA GLN A 100 -25.54 -8.32 5.73
C GLN A 100 -26.78 -8.68 6.54
N THR A 101 -26.68 -9.66 7.45
CA THR A 101 -27.80 -10.00 8.37
C THR A 101 -27.87 -9.08 9.60
N ILE A 102 -26.86 -8.24 9.82
CA ILE A 102 -26.84 -7.28 10.93
C ILE A 102 -27.77 -6.11 10.62
N ASP A 103 -28.63 -5.76 11.57
CA ASP A 103 -29.54 -4.62 11.45
C ASP A 103 -28.76 -3.31 11.73
N ALA A 104 -28.29 -2.67 10.66
CA ALA A 104 -27.51 -1.43 10.74
C ALA A 104 -28.27 -0.31 11.48
N SER A 105 -29.62 -0.30 11.45
CA SER A 105 -30.43 0.73 12.12
C SER A 105 -30.36 0.67 13.65
N LYS A 106 -29.88 -0.46 14.21
CA LYS A 106 -29.66 -0.67 15.63
C LYS A 106 -28.24 -0.38 16.09
N LEU A 107 -27.39 0.04 15.19
CA LEU A 107 -25.99 0.34 15.50
C LEU A 107 -25.73 1.85 15.42
N ALA A 108 -24.85 2.33 16.28
CA ALA A 108 -24.41 3.72 16.32
C ALA A 108 -22.90 3.81 16.56
N GLY A 109 -22.33 4.98 16.30
CA GLY A 109 -20.92 5.27 16.57
C GLY A 109 -19.97 4.23 15.97
N MET A 110 -19.00 3.73 16.76
CA MET A 110 -17.98 2.81 16.26
C MET A 110 -18.54 1.46 15.77
N ASP A 111 -19.65 0.97 16.32
CA ASP A 111 -20.25 -0.28 15.84
C ASP A 111 -20.79 -0.12 14.41
N ALA A 112 -21.46 1.01 14.12
CA ALA A 112 -21.92 1.32 12.77
C ALA A 112 -20.73 1.49 11.79
N VAL A 113 -19.66 2.18 12.21
CA VAL A 113 -18.44 2.35 11.43
C VAL A 113 -17.76 0.99 11.15
N ASN A 114 -17.71 0.11 12.15
CA ASN A 114 -17.13 -1.23 11.99
C ASN A 114 -17.90 -2.05 10.96
N LEU A 115 -19.24 -2.09 11.07
CA LEU A 115 -20.08 -2.80 10.10
C LEU A 115 -19.88 -2.25 8.70
N ALA A 116 -20.07 -0.94 8.51
CA ALA A 116 -20.00 -0.29 7.20
C ALA A 116 -18.64 -0.51 6.53
N THR A 117 -17.56 -0.45 7.31
CA THR A 117 -16.18 -0.61 6.79
C THR A 117 -15.89 -2.03 6.32
N VAL A 118 -16.23 -3.04 7.13
CA VAL A 118 -15.93 -4.44 6.78
C VAL A 118 -16.89 -4.94 5.70
N LEU A 119 -18.14 -4.50 5.73
CA LEU A 119 -19.12 -4.83 4.70
C LEU A 119 -18.72 -4.28 3.34
N TYR A 120 -18.26 -3.01 3.28
CA TYR A 120 -17.76 -2.41 2.04
C TYR A 120 -16.60 -3.21 1.44
N ASP A 121 -15.64 -3.64 2.25
CA ASP A 121 -14.49 -4.44 1.79
C ASP A 121 -14.94 -5.78 1.22
N GLY A 122 -15.81 -6.50 1.93
CA GLY A 122 -16.36 -7.78 1.47
C GLY A 122 -17.22 -7.64 0.20
N GLU A 123 -18.09 -6.65 0.14
CA GLU A 123 -18.93 -6.40 -1.05
C GLU A 123 -18.08 -6.03 -2.28
N THR A 124 -17.06 -5.19 -2.10
CA THR A 124 -16.18 -4.79 -3.20
C THR A 124 -15.32 -5.96 -3.68
N THR A 125 -14.82 -6.80 -2.76
CA THR A 125 -14.13 -8.05 -3.09
C THR A 125 -15.05 -8.99 -3.88
N ASN A 126 -16.30 -9.18 -3.44
CA ASN A 126 -17.27 -10.05 -4.11
C ASN A 126 -17.62 -9.57 -5.52
N VAL A 127 -17.65 -8.25 -5.78
CA VAL A 127 -17.79 -7.71 -7.15
C VAL A 127 -16.67 -8.24 -8.05
N GLY A 128 -15.43 -8.25 -7.59
CA GLY A 128 -14.32 -8.83 -8.34
C GLY A 128 -14.48 -10.33 -8.58
N LEU A 129 -14.84 -11.09 -7.52
CA LEU A 129 -15.07 -12.55 -7.58
C LEU A 129 -16.20 -12.95 -8.52
N ASP A 130 -17.24 -12.13 -8.63
CA ASP A 130 -18.42 -12.43 -9.44
C ASP A 130 -18.22 -12.13 -10.92
N ASN A 131 -17.43 -11.09 -11.24
CA ASN A 131 -17.35 -10.58 -12.60
C ASN A 131 -16.04 -10.93 -13.31
N TYR A 132 -14.94 -11.18 -12.58
CA TYR A 132 -13.62 -11.35 -13.19
C TYR A 132 -12.95 -12.64 -12.70
N ARG A 133 -12.85 -13.61 -13.62
CA ARG A 133 -12.30 -14.95 -13.34
C ARG A 133 -10.82 -15.08 -13.65
N PHE A 134 -10.10 -13.96 -13.71
CA PHE A 134 -8.68 -13.88 -14.05
C PHE A 134 -7.93 -12.96 -13.08
N GLY A 135 -6.62 -12.99 -13.17
CA GLY A 135 -5.75 -12.16 -12.33
C GLY A 135 -5.87 -12.52 -10.85
N ASN A 136 -5.64 -11.56 -10.00
CA ASN A 136 -5.82 -11.74 -8.56
C ASN A 136 -7.31 -11.56 -8.20
N THR A 137 -8.05 -12.63 -8.24
CA THR A 137 -9.50 -12.63 -7.98
C THR A 137 -9.84 -11.91 -6.67
N GLY A 138 -10.86 -11.06 -6.71
CA GLY A 138 -11.24 -10.20 -5.58
C GLY A 138 -10.41 -8.94 -5.39
N SER A 139 -9.40 -8.69 -6.24
CA SER A 139 -8.58 -7.49 -6.27
C SER A 139 -8.40 -7.01 -7.71
N PRO A 140 -8.38 -5.69 -8.01
CA PRO A 140 -8.29 -5.19 -9.38
C PRO A 140 -6.86 -5.24 -9.94
N ASN A 141 -6.22 -6.40 -9.87
CA ASN A 141 -4.91 -6.67 -10.47
C ASN A 141 -5.09 -7.69 -11.58
N PRO A 142 -5.14 -7.27 -12.86
CA PRO A 142 -5.51 -8.15 -13.97
C PRO A 142 -4.48 -9.23 -14.26
N TYR A 143 -3.25 -9.07 -13.79
CA TYR A 143 -2.16 -10.01 -13.99
C TYR A 143 -1.67 -10.56 -12.65
N ARG A 144 -1.67 -11.91 -12.50
CA ARG A 144 -1.18 -12.57 -11.28
C ARG A 144 0.29 -12.31 -11.05
N ILE A 145 1.05 -12.31 -12.14
CA ILE A 145 2.47 -12.03 -12.15
C ILE A 145 2.75 -10.81 -13.02
N SER A 146 3.52 -9.88 -12.46
CA SER A 146 4.01 -8.68 -13.13
C SER A 146 5.30 -8.21 -12.45
N GLN A 147 5.90 -7.14 -12.93
CA GLN A 147 7.03 -6.47 -12.27
C GLN A 147 6.70 -5.96 -10.85
N LEU A 148 5.42 -5.92 -10.46
CA LEU A 148 4.98 -5.44 -9.14
C LEU A 148 4.40 -6.52 -8.22
N GLY A 149 4.28 -7.74 -8.68
CA GLY A 149 3.71 -8.81 -7.87
C GLY A 149 3.89 -10.17 -8.49
N GLY A 150 3.76 -11.18 -7.64
CA GLY A 150 3.94 -12.58 -7.94
C GLY A 150 4.84 -13.24 -6.91
N SER A 151 4.67 -14.54 -6.74
CA SER A 151 5.39 -15.30 -5.70
C SER A 151 6.91 -15.24 -5.87
N TYR A 152 7.40 -15.10 -7.12
CA TYR A 152 8.83 -15.00 -7.43
C TYR A 152 9.52 -13.82 -6.71
N ARG A 153 8.77 -12.76 -6.43
CA ARG A 153 9.22 -11.53 -5.78
C ARG A 153 8.80 -11.46 -4.31
N ASP A 154 7.52 -11.77 -4.06
CA ASP A 154 6.89 -11.52 -2.75
C ASP A 154 7.40 -12.51 -1.68
N ILE A 155 7.71 -13.76 -2.05
CA ILE A 155 8.18 -14.76 -1.09
C ILE A 155 9.64 -14.53 -0.65
N PRO A 156 10.60 -14.22 -1.53
CA PRO A 156 11.95 -13.85 -1.09
C PRO A 156 11.96 -12.65 -0.13
N ASP A 157 11.19 -11.60 -0.42
CA ASP A 157 11.05 -10.43 0.47
C ASP A 157 10.43 -10.81 1.81
N PHE A 158 9.35 -11.59 1.80
CA PHE A 158 8.70 -12.08 3.01
C PHE A 158 9.64 -12.93 3.89
N LEU A 159 10.41 -13.83 3.28
CA LEU A 159 11.35 -14.68 4.01
C LEU A 159 12.52 -13.87 4.61
N ASP A 160 12.99 -12.84 3.92
CA ASP A 160 14.08 -11.98 4.41
C ASP A 160 13.60 -11.01 5.50
N THR A 161 12.45 -10.36 5.32
CA THR A 161 12.04 -9.23 6.13
C THR A 161 11.06 -9.58 7.25
N MET A 162 10.18 -10.59 7.05
CA MET A 162 9.10 -10.91 7.99
C MET A 162 9.34 -12.19 8.80
N HIS A 163 10.01 -13.19 8.23
CA HIS A 163 10.30 -14.42 8.96
C HIS A 163 11.44 -14.21 9.96
N SER A 164 11.16 -14.12 11.24
CA SER A 164 12.19 -13.99 12.30
C SER A 164 12.93 -15.30 12.53
N ILE A 165 14.25 -15.22 12.82
CA ILE A 165 15.10 -16.35 13.15
C ILE A 165 15.76 -16.06 14.51
N GLU A 166 15.27 -16.71 15.57
CA GLU A 166 15.76 -16.59 16.94
C GLU A 166 16.17 -17.96 17.51
N THR A 167 15.62 -19.03 16.94
CA THR A 167 15.80 -20.42 17.42
C THR A 167 16.06 -21.37 16.25
N GLU A 168 16.52 -22.59 16.57
CA GLU A 168 16.64 -23.69 15.60
C GLU A 168 15.29 -24.01 14.94
N ALA A 169 14.18 -23.98 15.70
CA ALA A 169 12.84 -24.20 15.17
C ALA A 169 12.44 -23.14 14.12
N ASP A 170 12.90 -21.90 14.27
CA ASP A 170 12.64 -20.84 13.30
C ASP A 170 13.42 -21.08 11.99
N ALA A 171 14.67 -21.53 12.09
CA ALA A 171 15.47 -21.87 10.92
C ALA A 171 14.90 -23.10 10.18
N GLU A 172 14.40 -24.11 10.91
CA GLU A 172 13.65 -25.23 10.32
C GLU A 172 12.35 -24.77 9.65
N ALA A 173 11.62 -23.86 10.26
CA ALA A 173 10.40 -23.28 9.69
C ALA A 173 10.71 -22.49 8.41
N TYR A 174 11.85 -21.78 8.35
CA TYR A 174 12.31 -21.13 7.12
C TYR A 174 12.54 -22.13 5.99
N LEU A 175 13.25 -23.23 6.27
CA LEU A 175 13.50 -24.29 5.28
C LEU A 175 12.20 -24.94 4.80
N SER A 176 11.22 -25.14 5.70
CA SER A 176 9.90 -25.65 5.32
C SER A 176 9.18 -24.71 4.35
N ARG A 177 9.21 -23.39 4.59
CA ARG A 177 8.67 -22.39 3.68
C ARG A 177 9.41 -22.35 2.34
N LEU A 178 10.73 -22.44 2.40
CA LEU A 178 11.58 -22.47 1.20
C LEU A 178 11.29 -23.70 0.33
N ASP A 179 11.04 -24.84 0.95
CA ASP A 179 10.63 -26.08 0.25
C ASP A 179 9.28 -25.93 -0.43
N ALA A 180 8.28 -25.36 0.26
CA ALA A 180 6.94 -25.10 -0.28
C ALA A 180 6.95 -24.01 -1.35
N PHE A 181 7.96 -23.15 -1.40
CA PHE A 181 8.03 -22.05 -2.38
C PHE A 181 8.14 -22.55 -3.82
N GLY A 182 8.84 -23.66 -4.06
CA GLY A 182 8.89 -24.27 -5.39
C GLY A 182 7.50 -24.68 -5.88
N ASP A 183 6.72 -25.34 -5.02
CA ASP A 183 5.36 -25.78 -5.32
C ASP A 183 4.42 -24.56 -5.55
N LEU A 184 4.59 -23.49 -4.77
CA LEU A 184 3.80 -22.26 -4.93
C LEU A 184 4.06 -21.59 -6.29
N LEU A 185 5.33 -21.52 -6.73
CA LEU A 185 5.70 -21.00 -8.05
C LEU A 185 5.03 -21.82 -9.17
N ASP A 186 5.01 -23.15 -9.05
CA ASP A 186 4.37 -24.00 -10.04
C ASP A 186 2.85 -23.85 -10.07
N GLN A 187 2.20 -23.72 -8.91
CA GLN A 187 0.76 -23.43 -8.81
C GLN A 187 0.41 -22.10 -9.47
N GLU A 188 1.18 -21.05 -9.16
CA GLU A 188 0.97 -19.72 -9.74
C GLU A 188 1.21 -19.75 -11.26
N THR A 189 2.23 -20.47 -11.75
CA THR A 189 2.51 -20.67 -13.18
C THR A 189 1.33 -21.38 -13.88
N GLY A 190 0.70 -22.33 -13.22
CA GLY A 190 -0.51 -22.99 -13.73
C GLY A 190 -1.68 -22.02 -13.92
N LEU A 191 -1.95 -21.19 -12.90
CA LEU A 191 -3.00 -20.17 -12.95
C LEU A 191 -2.73 -19.09 -14.01
N VAL A 192 -1.48 -18.65 -14.16
CA VAL A 192 -1.11 -17.70 -15.23
C VAL A 192 -1.33 -18.31 -16.62
N ARG A 193 -1.03 -19.60 -16.79
CA ARG A 193 -1.31 -20.31 -18.06
C ARG A 193 -2.80 -20.35 -18.37
N GLU A 194 -3.65 -20.56 -17.35
CA GLU A 194 -5.10 -20.50 -17.50
C GLU A 194 -5.56 -19.10 -17.89
N ASP A 195 -5.07 -18.05 -17.23
CA ASP A 195 -5.37 -16.65 -17.57
C ASP A 195 -4.95 -16.33 -19.02
N MET A 196 -3.74 -16.74 -19.43
CA MET A 196 -3.24 -16.54 -20.80
C MET A 196 -4.09 -17.30 -21.84
N ALA A 197 -4.58 -18.49 -21.51
CA ALA A 197 -5.50 -19.24 -22.39
C ALA A 197 -6.85 -18.54 -22.58
N MET A 198 -7.27 -17.71 -21.63
CA MET A 198 -8.43 -16.82 -21.74
C MET A 198 -8.11 -15.51 -22.50
N GLY A 199 -6.87 -15.30 -22.92
CA GLY A 199 -6.41 -14.08 -23.60
C GLY A 199 -5.98 -12.95 -22.64
N ILE A 200 -5.85 -13.24 -21.35
CA ILE A 200 -5.34 -12.30 -20.35
C ILE A 200 -3.82 -12.41 -20.34
N VAL A 201 -3.20 -11.71 -21.27
CA VAL A 201 -1.74 -11.66 -21.44
C VAL A 201 -1.26 -10.26 -21.05
N PRO A 202 -0.26 -10.13 -20.16
CA PRO A 202 0.32 -8.82 -19.86
C PRO A 202 0.88 -8.15 -21.12
N PRO A 203 0.90 -6.82 -21.18
CA PRO A 203 1.59 -6.10 -22.25
C PRO A 203 3.05 -6.51 -22.38
N ASP A 204 3.59 -6.39 -23.59
CA ASP A 204 4.94 -6.82 -23.92
C ASP A 204 6.02 -6.19 -23.02
N PHE A 205 5.92 -4.90 -22.71
CA PHE A 205 6.83 -4.18 -21.83
C PHE A 205 6.71 -4.65 -20.35
N VAL A 206 5.52 -5.08 -19.92
CA VAL A 206 5.33 -5.68 -18.58
C VAL A 206 6.03 -7.04 -18.51
N ILE A 207 5.88 -7.86 -19.59
CA ILE A 207 6.59 -9.15 -19.70
C ILE A 207 8.10 -8.92 -19.67
N ASP A 208 8.63 -7.96 -20.43
CA ASP A 208 10.06 -7.66 -20.47
C ASP A 208 10.62 -7.27 -19.09
N ARG A 209 9.91 -6.42 -18.35
CA ARG A 209 10.28 -6.05 -16.97
C ARG A 209 10.24 -7.24 -16.01
N THR A 210 9.19 -8.04 -16.12
CA THR A 210 9.00 -9.23 -15.28
C THR A 210 10.12 -10.25 -15.53
N LEU A 211 10.41 -10.54 -16.80
CA LEU A 211 11.51 -11.43 -17.20
C LEU A 211 12.88 -10.93 -16.72
N THR A 212 13.12 -9.61 -16.81
CA THR A 212 14.36 -9.01 -16.29
C THR A 212 14.51 -9.29 -14.81
N GLN A 213 13.47 -9.13 -14.00
CA GLN A 213 13.53 -9.38 -12.55
C GLN A 213 13.66 -10.88 -12.23
N MET A 214 12.91 -11.75 -12.93
CA MET A 214 13.00 -13.20 -12.73
C MET A 214 14.39 -13.73 -13.07
N ASN A 215 14.96 -13.29 -14.20
CA ASN A 215 16.29 -13.70 -14.62
C ASN A 215 17.37 -13.20 -13.66
N ALA A 216 17.27 -11.96 -13.16
CA ALA A 216 18.18 -11.46 -12.13
C ALA A 216 18.15 -12.34 -10.86
N GLY A 217 16.98 -12.88 -10.48
CA GLY A 217 16.85 -13.84 -9.38
C GLY A 217 17.53 -15.19 -9.63
N LEU A 218 17.80 -15.54 -10.91
CA LEU A 218 18.46 -16.76 -11.34
C LEU A 218 19.97 -16.61 -11.64
N GLU A 219 20.50 -15.39 -11.66
CA GLU A 219 21.90 -15.10 -12.01
C GLU A 219 22.87 -15.65 -10.95
N ALA A 220 22.53 -15.52 -9.67
CA ALA A 220 23.36 -16.01 -8.60
C ALA A 220 23.38 -17.54 -8.56
N ALA A 221 24.54 -18.13 -8.25
CA ALA A 221 24.57 -19.55 -7.93
C ALA A 221 23.66 -19.85 -6.73
N PRO A 222 23.00 -21.03 -6.66
CA PRO A 222 22.04 -21.32 -5.59
C PRO A 222 22.57 -21.04 -4.17
N ALA A 223 23.84 -21.34 -3.90
CA ALA A 223 24.48 -21.08 -2.61
C ALA A 223 24.67 -19.57 -2.30
N GLU A 224 24.67 -18.73 -3.33
CA GLU A 224 24.86 -17.27 -3.23
C GLU A 224 23.55 -16.51 -3.29
N SER A 225 22.44 -17.20 -3.52
CA SER A 225 21.12 -16.58 -3.59
C SER A 225 20.73 -15.91 -2.27
N GLY A 226 19.94 -14.82 -2.34
CA GLY A 226 19.39 -14.15 -1.17
C GLY A 226 18.62 -15.09 -0.24
N LEU A 227 17.95 -16.11 -0.79
CA LEU A 227 17.23 -17.13 -0.03
C LEU A 227 18.12 -17.97 0.88
N VAL A 228 19.36 -18.25 0.47
CA VAL A 228 20.34 -19.00 1.25
C VAL A 228 21.14 -18.10 2.18
N THR A 229 21.63 -16.98 1.67
CA THR A 229 22.49 -16.07 2.42
C THR A 229 21.76 -15.34 3.53
N SER A 230 20.48 -15.00 3.35
CA SER A 230 19.63 -14.42 4.40
C SER A 230 19.46 -15.38 5.59
N LEU A 231 19.09 -16.64 5.33
CA LEU A 231 18.95 -17.65 6.38
C LEU A 231 20.27 -17.85 7.14
N SER A 232 21.35 -18.12 6.43
CA SER A 232 22.65 -18.44 7.05
C SER A 232 23.23 -17.29 7.86
N ARG A 233 23.15 -16.05 7.33
CA ARG A 233 23.58 -14.84 8.04
C ARG A 233 22.78 -14.63 9.33
N ARG A 234 21.46 -14.63 9.24
CA ARG A 234 20.59 -14.37 10.41
C ARG A 234 20.65 -15.48 11.45
N ALA A 235 20.79 -16.73 11.04
CA ALA A 235 21.01 -17.84 11.97
C ALA A 235 22.34 -17.68 12.72
N ALA A 236 23.42 -17.27 12.02
CA ALA A 236 24.70 -16.99 12.64
C ALA A 236 24.63 -15.80 13.62
N GLU A 237 23.97 -14.70 13.24
CA GLU A 237 23.73 -13.52 14.09
C GLU A 237 22.95 -13.89 15.37
N ALA A 238 21.98 -14.80 15.26
CA ALA A 238 21.21 -15.32 16.40
C ALA A 238 21.92 -16.42 17.20
N GLY A 239 23.11 -16.86 16.77
CA GLY A 239 23.83 -17.97 17.41
C GLY A 239 23.20 -19.36 17.22
N VAL A 240 22.35 -19.51 16.20
CA VAL A 240 21.66 -20.77 15.87
C VAL A 240 22.58 -21.64 14.99
N ALA A 241 23.21 -22.63 15.60
CA ALA A 241 24.10 -23.56 14.92
C ALA A 241 23.33 -24.53 14.01
N GLY A 242 23.91 -24.89 12.87
CA GLY A 242 23.34 -25.85 11.91
C GLY A 242 23.95 -25.74 10.52
N ASP A 243 23.60 -26.66 9.65
CA ASP A 243 24.04 -26.72 8.24
C ASP A 243 23.04 -25.98 7.30
N TRP A 244 22.51 -24.85 7.77
CA TRP A 244 21.42 -24.11 7.15
C TRP A 244 21.68 -23.73 5.70
N ALA A 245 22.92 -23.25 5.41
CA ALA A 245 23.31 -22.88 4.06
C ALA A 245 23.28 -24.08 3.10
N ALA A 246 23.81 -25.23 3.50
CA ALA A 246 23.85 -26.42 2.65
C ALA A 246 22.44 -26.96 2.36
N ARG A 247 21.59 -27.02 3.37
CA ARG A 247 20.19 -27.48 3.25
C ARG A 247 19.36 -26.54 2.38
N ALA A 248 19.48 -25.23 2.61
CA ALA A 248 18.77 -24.23 1.78
C ALA A 248 19.27 -24.28 0.33
N THR A 249 20.59 -24.44 0.10
CA THR A 249 21.18 -24.58 -1.25
C THR A 249 20.57 -25.77 -1.99
N THR A 250 20.40 -26.91 -1.31
CA THR A 250 19.78 -28.10 -1.90
C THR A 250 18.35 -27.78 -2.34
N ILE A 251 17.53 -27.16 -1.49
CA ILE A 251 16.13 -26.82 -1.81
C ILE A 251 16.08 -25.82 -2.98
N VAL A 252 16.90 -24.78 -2.96
CA VAL A 252 16.96 -23.80 -4.06
C VAL A 252 17.34 -24.46 -5.38
N THR A 253 18.35 -25.36 -5.35
CA THR A 253 18.82 -26.08 -6.55
C THR A 253 17.76 -27.01 -7.12
N ASP A 254 17.12 -27.79 -6.25
CA ASP A 254 16.28 -28.92 -6.70
C ASP A 254 14.80 -28.52 -6.91
N LYS A 255 14.33 -27.46 -6.25
CA LYS A 255 12.93 -27.05 -6.29
C LYS A 255 12.71 -25.63 -6.80
N VAL A 256 13.29 -24.62 -6.11
CA VAL A 256 12.93 -23.20 -6.37
C VAL A 256 13.42 -22.75 -7.76
N TYR A 257 14.69 -22.93 -8.08
CA TYR A 257 15.22 -22.50 -9.37
C TYR A 257 14.61 -23.25 -10.57
N PRO A 258 14.37 -24.58 -10.51
CA PRO A 258 13.63 -25.25 -11.57
C PRO A 258 12.20 -24.74 -11.76
N ALA A 259 11.47 -24.43 -10.68
CA ALA A 259 10.12 -23.87 -10.75
C ALA A 259 10.15 -22.43 -11.34
N LEU A 260 11.07 -21.59 -10.89
CA LEU A 260 11.23 -20.24 -11.44
C LEU A 260 11.60 -20.25 -12.93
N ARG A 261 12.46 -21.20 -13.38
CA ARG A 261 12.75 -21.37 -14.81
C ARG A 261 11.51 -21.77 -15.63
N ARG A 262 10.60 -22.58 -15.07
CA ARG A 262 9.32 -22.89 -15.74
C ARG A 262 8.43 -21.67 -15.88
N GLN A 263 8.44 -20.82 -14.87
CA GLN A 263 7.70 -19.56 -14.91
C GLN A 263 8.30 -18.60 -15.95
N VAL A 264 9.64 -18.45 -15.99
CA VAL A 264 10.35 -17.68 -17.04
C VAL A 264 9.99 -18.19 -18.43
N ALA A 265 10.07 -19.51 -18.66
CA ALA A 265 9.76 -20.10 -19.95
C ALA A 265 8.32 -19.79 -20.42
N LEU A 266 7.33 -19.77 -19.52
CA LEU A 266 5.96 -19.39 -19.84
C LEU A 266 5.88 -17.94 -20.36
N PHE A 267 6.58 -17.01 -19.72
CA PHE A 267 6.60 -15.61 -20.15
C PHE A 267 7.39 -15.39 -21.44
N GLU A 268 8.50 -16.12 -21.64
CA GLU A 268 9.26 -16.11 -22.90
C GLU A 268 8.42 -16.63 -24.07
N GLU A 269 7.61 -17.67 -23.84
CA GLU A 269 6.68 -18.20 -24.84
C GLU A 269 5.56 -17.21 -25.18
N ALA A 270 5.04 -16.48 -24.19
CA ALA A 270 3.97 -15.50 -24.39
C ALA A 270 4.46 -14.19 -25.05
N ARG A 271 5.72 -13.80 -24.83
CA ARG A 271 6.27 -12.49 -25.24
C ARG A 271 6.11 -12.17 -26.73
N PRO A 272 6.38 -13.08 -27.70
CA PRO A 272 6.27 -12.78 -29.14
C PRO A 272 4.86 -12.41 -29.61
N THR A 273 3.83 -12.81 -28.88
CA THR A 273 2.41 -12.58 -29.22
C THR A 273 1.73 -11.56 -28.32
N ALA A 274 2.46 -11.05 -27.32
CA ALA A 274 1.95 -10.04 -26.41
C ALA A 274 1.65 -8.73 -27.11
N ARG A 275 0.53 -8.09 -26.74
CA ARG A 275 0.14 -6.78 -27.27
C ARG A 275 0.91 -5.67 -26.55
N HIS A 276 0.97 -4.50 -27.18
CA HIS A 276 1.54 -3.29 -26.60
C HIS A 276 0.49 -2.38 -25.94
N ASP A 277 -0.78 -2.78 -26.01
CA ASP A 277 -1.90 -2.05 -25.42
C ASP A 277 -1.76 -1.98 -23.89
N ALA A 278 -1.73 -0.77 -23.34
CA ALA A 278 -1.41 -0.52 -21.94
C ALA A 278 -2.64 -0.60 -21.00
N GLY A 279 -3.84 -0.36 -21.53
CA GLY A 279 -5.06 -0.26 -20.73
C GLY A 279 -5.84 -1.57 -20.64
N VAL A 280 -6.59 -1.73 -19.55
CA VAL A 280 -7.45 -2.93 -19.32
C VAL A 280 -8.60 -3.06 -20.32
N TRP A 281 -8.95 -2.01 -21.05
CA TRP A 281 -9.92 -2.05 -22.15
C TRP A 281 -9.50 -3.03 -23.28
N ALA A 282 -8.22 -3.37 -23.38
CA ALA A 282 -7.70 -4.31 -24.35
C ALA A 282 -7.88 -5.78 -23.94
N LEU A 283 -8.24 -6.05 -22.68
CA LEU A 283 -8.42 -7.40 -22.16
C LEU A 283 -9.80 -7.95 -22.51
N PRO A 284 -9.93 -9.23 -22.87
CA PRO A 284 -11.22 -9.86 -23.06
C PRO A 284 -11.99 -9.94 -21.73
N ASN A 285 -13.30 -9.77 -21.79
CA ASN A 285 -14.21 -9.86 -20.64
C ASN A 285 -13.84 -8.90 -19.48
N ALA A 286 -13.25 -7.75 -19.79
CA ALA A 286 -12.83 -6.74 -18.82
C ALA A 286 -13.72 -5.48 -18.84
N ASP A 287 -14.93 -5.58 -19.37
CA ASP A 287 -15.90 -4.49 -19.32
C ASP A 287 -16.15 -4.08 -17.85
N GLY A 288 -16.03 -2.76 -17.56
CA GLY A 288 -16.17 -2.22 -16.21
C GLY A 288 -14.99 -2.52 -15.27
N TYR A 289 -13.90 -3.15 -15.74
CA TYR A 289 -12.76 -3.50 -14.89
C TYR A 289 -12.06 -2.26 -14.31
N TYR A 290 -11.96 -1.18 -15.08
CA TYR A 290 -11.37 0.06 -14.60
C TYR A 290 -12.23 0.74 -13.53
N GLU A 291 -13.55 0.78 -13.71
CA GLU A 291 -14.50 1.28 -12.71
C GLU A 291 -14.47 0.43 -11.43
N TYR A 292 -14.30 -0.89 -11.56
CA TYR A 292 -14.04 -1.76 -10.41
C TYR A 292 -12.73 -1.37 -9.71
N GLY A 293 -11.66 -1.09 -10.47
CA GLY A 293 -10.38 -0.59 -9.95
C GLY A 293 -10.54 0.72 -9.19
N ILE A 294 -11.21 1.71 -9.80
CA ILE A 294 -11.52 2.99 -9.16
C ILE A 294 -12.28 2.76 -7.85
N ARG A 295 -13.39 2.01 -7.89
CA ARG A 295 -14.20 1.73 -6.70
C ARG A 295 -13.39 1.07 -5.59
N ASN A 296 -12.54 0.13 -5.93
CA ASN A 296 -11.72 -0.62 -4.97
C ASN A 296 -10.68 0.27 -4.30
N TYR A 297 -9.93 1.06 -5.10
CA TYR A 297 -8.81 1.84 -4.59
C TYR A 297 -9.21 3.22 -4.08
N THR A 298 -10.19 3.87 -4.71
CA THR A 298 -10.65 5.20 -4.28
C THR A 298 -11.79 5.14 -3.28
N THR A 299 -12.48 4.01 -3.18
CA THR A 299 -13.71 3.83 -2.38
C THR A 299 -14.82 4.83 -2.77
N THR A 300 -14.81 5.29 -4.02
CA THR A 300 -15.84 6.17 -4.61
C THR A 300 -16.54 5.49 -5.77
N ARG A 301 -17.54 6.14 -6.34
CA ARG A 301 -18.26 5.71 -7.55
C ARG A 301 -17.93 6.59 -8.74
N LEU A 302 -16.80 7.29 -8.72
CA LEU A 302 -16.34 8.09 -9.84
C LEU A 302 -16.13 7.22 -11.07
N THR A 303 -16.52 7.73 -12.22
CA THR A 303 -16.22 7.14 -13.52
C THR A 303 -14.81 7.50 -13.96
N GLY A 304 -14.25 6.75 -14.91
CA GLY A 304 -12.95 7.09 -15.52
C GLY A 304 -12.93 8.49 -16.13
N ALA A 305 -14.05 8.94 -16.71
CA ALA A 305 -14.18 10.29 -17.27
C ALA A 305 -14.13 11.38 -16.17
N GLU A 306 -14.83 11.19 -15.06
CA GLU A 306 -14.83 12.14 -13.93
C GLU A 306 -13.45 12.21 -13.27
N VAL A 307 -12.73 11.08 -13.14
CA VAL A 307 -11.35 11.04 -12.65
C VAL A 307 -10.43 11.82 -13.59
N HIS A 308 -10.59 11.67 -14.89
CA HIS A 308 -9.78 12.37 -15.90
C HIS A 308 -9.98 13.88 -15.84
N GLU A 309 -11.22 14.36 -15.83
CA GLU A 309 -11.55 15.76 -15.76
C GLU A 309 -11.10 16.43 -14.44
N LEU A 310 -11.28 15.71 -13.32
CA LEU A 310 -10.72 16.13 -12.03
C LEU A 310 -9.20 16.31 -12.12
N GLY A 311 -8.52 15.36 -12.75
CA GLY A 311 -7.08 15.41 -12.96
C GLY A 311 -6.64 16.62 -13.79
N LEU A 312 -7.27 16.85 -14.94
CA LEU A 312 -6.95 17.99 -15.82
C LEU A 312 -7.15 19.33 -15.11
N THR A 313 -8.26 19.49 -14.40
CA THR A 313 -8.55 20.71 -13.63
C THR A 313 -7.47 20.98 -12.59
N GLN A 314 -7.14 19.98 -11.80
CA GLN A 314 -6.15 20.14 -10.72
C GLN A 314 -4.72 20.31 -11.25
N VAL A 315 -4.36 19.63 -12.33
CA VAL A 315 -3.06 19.88 -13.01
C VAL A 315 -2.94 21.35 -13.43
N ALA A 316 -3.99 21.92 -14.04
CA ALA A 316 -3.97 23.31 -14.45
C ALA A 316 -3.83 24.29 -13.25
N GLU A 317 -4.59 24.07 -12.17
CA GLU A 317 -4.55 24.91 -10.97
C GLU A 317 -3.20 24.85 -10.26
N ILE A 318 -2.66 23.65 -10.06
CA ILE A 318 -1.37 23.46 -9.36
C ILE A 318 -0.21 23.98 -10.22
N THR A 319 -0.27 23.77 -11.54
CA THR A 319 0.72 24.31 -12.47
C THR A 319 0.75 25.84 -12.41
N ALA A 320 -0.41 26.51 -12.36
CA ALA A 320 -0.48 27.96 -12.23
C ALA A 320 0.12 28.46 -10.89
N ALA A 321 -0.11 27.75 -9.79
CA ALA A 321 0.48 28.07 -8.49
C ALA A 321 2.01 27.91 -8.49
N ALA A 322 2.52 26.81 -9.07
CA ALA A 322 3.96 26.58 -9.21
C ALA A 322 4.62 27.61 -10.12
N ASP A 323 3.97 27.98 -11.23
CA ASP A 323 4.43 29.00 -12.16
C ASP A 323 4.61 30.37 -11.48
N ALA A 324 3.70 30.75 -10.58
CA ALA A 324 3.78 31.98 -9.81
C ALA A 324 5.04 32.01 -8.92
N ILE A 325 5.35 30.92 -8.22
CA ILE A 325 6.57 30.82 -7.38
C ILE A 325 7.81 30.88 -8.28
N LEU A 326 7.88 30.09 -9.34
CA LEU A 326 9.03 30.05 -10.23
C LEU A 326 9.32 31.42 -10.85
N LYS A 327 8.29 32.18 -11.24
CA LYS A 327 8.44 33.54 -11.77
C LYS A 327 8.93 34.52 -10.70
N ALA A 328 8.44 34.42 -9.46
CA ALA A 328 8.90 35.26 -8.36
C ALA A 328 10.39 35.03 -8.03
N GLU A 329 10.86 33.80 -8.23
CA GLU A 329 12.27 33.41 -8.06
C GLU A 329 13.13 33.66 -9.34
N GLY A 330 12.60 34.38 -10.33
CA GLY A 330 13.32 34.78 -11.54
C GLY A 330 13.37 33.72 -12.65
N MET A 331 12.69 32.61 -12.51
CA MET A 331 12.61 31.56 -13.54
C MET A 331 11.37 31.79 -14.43
N THR A 332 11.49 32.61 -15.47
CA THR A 332 10.36 33.07 -16.30
C THR A 332 10.18 32.30 -17.62
N GLU A 333 11.21 31.65 -18.12
CA GLU A 333 11.24 31.04 -19.43
C GLU A 333 10.91 29.55 -19.43
N GLY A 334 10.08 29.12 -20.36
CA GLY A 334 9.69 27.73 -20.57
C GLY A 334 8.50 27.28 -19.72
N THR A 335 8.10 26.02 -19.88
CA THR A 335 7.02 25.41 -19.10
C THR A 335 7.43 25.18 -17.65
N VAL A 336 6.48 24.98 -16.76
CA VAL A 336 6.76 24.60 -15.35
C VAL A 336 7.61 23.33 -15.30
N GLY A 337 7.22 22.27 -16.03
CA GLY A 337 8.01 21.03 -16.10
C GLY A 337 9.45 21.25 -16.57
N ALA A 338 9.67 22.06 -17.60
CA ALA A 338 11.03 22.38 -18.09
C ALA A 338 11.88 23.10 -17.02
N ARG A 339 11.27 24.01 -16.26
CA ARG A 339 11.96 24.73 -15.17
C ARG A 339 12.25 23.81 -13.99
N LEU A 340 11.32 22.92 -13.61
CA LEU A 340 11.55 21.90 -12.58
C LEU A 340 12.67 20.93 -12.98
N ALA A 341 12.68 20.49 -14.25
CA ALA A 341 13.76 19.65 -14.78
C ALA A 341 15.14 20.35 -14.76
N ALA A 342 15.19 21.67 -14.98
CA ALA A 342 16.41 22.44 -14.85
C ALA A 342 16.88 22.55 -13.39
N MET A 343 15.96 22.77 -12.46
CA MET A 343 16.26 22.82 -11.03
C MET A 343 16.76 21.48 -10.49
N ALA A 344 16.21 20.36 -10.95
CA ALA A 344 16.64 19.02 -10.52
C ALA A 344 18.11 18.72 -10.87
N LYS A 345 18.70 19.49 -11.80
CA LYS A 345 20.13 19.40 -12.18
C LYS A 345 21.01 20.46 -11.53
N ASP A 346 20.43 21.40 -10.79
CA ASP A 346 21.17 22.49 -10.13
C ASP A 346 21.85 21.95 -8.86
N ALA A 347 23.19 22.02 -8.85
CA ALA A 347 24.00 21.52 -7.74
C ALA A 347 23.68 22.16 -6.37
N ARG A 348 23.05 23.34 -6.34
CA ARG A 348 22.59 23.98 -5.10
C ARG A 348 21.59 23.12 -4.32
N PHE A 349 20.81 22.33 -5.06
CA PHE A 349 19.73 21.53 -4.52
C PHE A 349 20.06 20.03 -4.39
N ILE A 350 21.29 19.63 -4.66
CA ILE A 350 21.70 18.21 -4.62
C ILE A 350 22.68 18.02 -3.46
N TYR A 351 22.49 16.99 -2.68
CA TYR A 351 23.47 16.54 -1.70
C TYR A 351 24.61 15.80 -2.39
N PRO A 352 25.87 15.91 -1.90
CA PRO A 352 26.96 15.08 -2.41
C PRO A 352 26.60 13.60 -2.31
N ASN A 353 26.79 12.83 -3.39
CA ASN A 353 26.55 11.39 -3.39
C ASN A 353 27.71 10.63 -2.73
N THR A 354 27.96 10.94 -1.48
CA THR A 354 28.97 10.34 -0.60
C THR A 354 28.30 9.93 0.72
N ASP A 355 28.91 9.05 1.50
CA ASP A 355 28.35 8.67 2.80
C ASP A 355 28.14 9.89 3.73
N ALA A 356 29.04 10.85 3.71
CA ALA A 356 28.88 12.10 4.46
C ALA A 356 27.70 12.94 3.97
N GLY A 357 27.50 13.06 2.65
CA GLY A 357 26.34 13.78 2.08
C GLY A 357 25.02 13.08 2.34
N LYS A 358 25.00 11.74 2.29
CA LYS A 358 23.83 10.94 2.67
C LYS A 358 23.49 11.07 4.15
N GLN A 359 24.50 11.11 5.02
CA GLN A 359 24.30 11.34 6.44
C GLN A 359 23.79 12.76 6.70
N GLN A 360 24.35 13.78 6.04
CA GLN A 360 23.85 15.17 6.13
C GLN A 360 22.36 15.24 5.76
N LEU A 361 21.94 14.57 4.67
CA LEU A 361 20.54 14.50 4.28
C LEU A 361 19.67 13.92 5.40
N LEU A 362 20.06 12.78 5.99
CA LEU A 362 19.31 12.16 7.08
C LEU A 362 19.25 13.05 8.32
N ASP A 363 20.33 13.74 8.66
CA ASP A 363 20.38 14.66 9.80
C ASP A 363 19.44 15.85 9.61
N GLU A 364 19.40 16.44 8.40
CA GLU A 364 18.49 17.53 8.06
C GLU A 364 17.02 17.09 8.12
N LEU A 365 16.67 15.88 7.63
CA LEU A 365 15.32 15.32 7.75
C LEU A 365 14.91 15.11 9.21
N ASN A 366 15.82 14.65 10.07
CA ASN A 366 15.54 14.50 11.50
C ASN A 366 15.30 15.87 12.19
N VAL A 367 16.02 16.92 11.79
CA VAL A 367 15.76 18.29 12.28
C VAL A 367 14.37 18.76 11.85
N GLN A 368 13.99 18.55 10.60
CA GLN A 368 12.66 18.91 10.08
C GLN A 368 11.56 18.15 10.81
N MET A 369 11.74 16.84 11.01
CA MET A 369 10.80 16.01 11.74
C MET A 369 10.61 16.47 13.19
N ALA A 370 11.70 16.82 13.89
CA ALA A 370 11.63 17.36 15.26
C ALA A 370 10.87 18.69 15.31
N ALA A 371 11.09 19.57 14.33
CA ALA A 371 10.37 20.84 14.22
C ALA A 371 8.87 20.64 13.96
N MET A 372 8.50 19.65 13.13
CA MET A 372 7.10 19.28 12.89
C MET A 372 6.47 18.67 14.15
N GLN A 373 7.17 17.77 14.85
CA GLN A 373 6.71 17.16 16.10
C GLN A 373 6.28 18.20 17.13
N ALA A 374 7.00 19.31 17.23
CA ALA A 374 6.68 20.39 18.16
C ALA A 374 5.38 21.14 17.81
N ARG A 375 4.92 21.09 16.56
CA ARG A 375 3.69 21.75 16.09
C ARG A 375 2.44 20.87 16.22
N LEU A 376 2.60 19.53 16.27
CA LEU A 376 1.47 18.59 16.28
C LEU A 376 0.42 18.87 17.37
N PRO A 377 0.79 19.24 18.62
CA PRO A 377 -0.20 19.49 19.68
C PRO A 377 -1.17 20.63 19.38
N ASP A 378 -0.86 21.51 18.44
CA ASP A 378 -1.77 22.60 18.05
C ASP A 378 -2.84 22.15 17.05
N TYR A 379 -2.63 21.00 16.39
CA TYR A 379 -3.50 20.47 15.33
C TYR A 379 -4.13 19.11 15.66
N PHE A 380 -3.63 18.42 16.68
CA PHE A 380 -4.10 17.09 17.10
C PHE A 380 -4.28 17.04 18.61
N GLY A 381 -5.40 16.48 19.06
CA GLY A 381 -5.66 16.19 20.47
C GLY A 381 -5.10 14.81 20.87
N ILE A 382 -5.02 13.88 19.91
CA ILE A 382 -4.48 12.52 20.10
C ILE A 382 -3.20 12.40 19.29
N LEU A 383 -2.09 12.03 19.94
CA LEU A 383 -0.80 11.81 19.30
C LEU A 383 -0.36 10.34 19.42
N PRO A 384 0.38 9.81 18.44
CA PRO A 384 0.90 8.45 18.50
C PRO A 384 1.89 8.27 19.66
N ARG A 385 1.87 7.11 20.29
CA ARG A 385 2.83 6.75 21.35
C ARG A 385 4.10 6.15 20.77
N ALA A 386 3.96 5.36 19.68
CA ALA A 386 5.12 4.81 19.02
C ALA A 386 5.88 5.91 18.26
N THR A 387 7.19 5.84 18.31
CA THR A 387 8.09 6.76 17.59
C THR A 387 8.30 6.31 16.15
N VAL A 388 8.86 7.22 15.33
CA VAL A 388 9.30 6.92 13.97
C VAL A 388 10.77 7.26 13.79
N ASP A 389 11.50 6.35 13.15
CA ASP A 389 12.88 6.57 12.74
C ASP A 389 12.94 6.88 11.24
N ILE A 390 13.84 7.78 10.84
CA ILE A 390 14.21 7.96 9.44
C ILE A 390 15.42 7.08 9.17
N ARG A 391 15.32 6.19 8.20
CA ARG A 391 16.36 5.19 7.89
C ARG A 391 16.70 5.18 6.41
N ARG A 392 17.98 5.03 6.10
CA ARG A 392 18.40 4.64 4.76
C ARG A 392 17.92 3.23 4.43
N VAL A 393 17.43 3.01 3.21
CA VAL A 393 17.25 1.65 2.69
C VAL A 393 18.60 0.93 2.76
N PRO A 394 18.67 -0.33 3.23
CA PRO A 394 19.93 -1.04 3.28
C PRO A 394 20.62 -1.08 1.90
N PRO A 395 21.93 -0.74 1.80
CA PRO A 395 22.64 -0.62 0.52
C PRO A 395 22.55 -1.87 -0.36
N ALA A 396 22.45 -3.04 0.23
CA ALA A 396 22.35 -4.32 -0.48
C ALA A 396 21.05 -4.46 -1.31
N ILE A 397 20.00 -3.72 -0.97
CA ILE A 397 18.69 -3.80 -1.64
C ILE A 397 18.27 -2.49 -2.31
N GLU A 398 19.06 -1.41 -2.20
CA GLU A 398 18.72 -0.09 -2.78
C GLU A 398 18.39 -0.15 -4.27
N ALA A 399 19.05 -1.00 -5.04
CA ALA A 399 18.85 -1.10 -6.49
C ALA A 399 17.43 -1.54 -6.88
N GLY A 400 16.77 -2.34 -6.04
CA GLY A 400 15.40 -2.84 -6.28
C GLY A 400 14.33 -2.24 -5.38
N ALA A 401 14.69 -1.40 -4.41
CA ALA A 401 13.77 -0.82 -3.46
C ALA A 401 13.10 0.45 -4.03
N PRO A 402 11.87 0.79 -3.58
CA PRO A 402 11.24 2.07 -3.85
C PRO A 402 12.10 3.25 -3.38
N GLY A 403 11.84 4.44 -3.92
CA GLY A 403 12.51 5.67 -3.52
C GLY A 403 12.31 6.02 -2.04
N GLY A 404 11.08 5.90 -1.54
CA GLY A 404 10.74 6.09 -0.13
C GLY A 404 9.51 5.29 0.24
N TYR A 405 9.44 4.83 1.51
CA TYR A 405 8.26 4.13 2.03
C TYR A 405 8.23 4.13 3.55
N TYR A 406 7.03 4.03 4.09
CA TYR A 406 6.81 3.90 5.52
C TYR A 406 6.48 2.45 5.92
N GLN A 407 7.09 2.00 7.02
CA GLN A 407 6.78 0.74 7.70
C GLN A 407 6.22 1.03 9.10
N GLY A 408 5.00 0.58 9.36
CA GLY A 408 4.33 0.79 10.64
C GLY A 408 5.02 0.10 11.82
N PRO A 409 4.76 0.55 13.07
CA PRO A 409 5.25 -0.11 14.27
C PRO A 409 4.62 -1.50 14.40
N SER A 410 5.27 -2.38 15.19
CA SER A 410 4.67 -3.67 15.55
C SER A 410 3.45 -3.50 16.46
N LEU A 411 2.49 -4.43 16.38
CA LEU A 411 1.28 -4.40 17.22
C LEU A 411 1.60 -4.52 18.72
N ASP A 412 2.69 -5.22 19.07
CA ASP A 412 3.17 -5.39 20.45
C ASP A 412 4.02 -4.22 20.96
N GLY A 413 4.30 -3.22 20.10
CA GLY A 413 5.09 -2.04 20.41
C GLY A 413 6.60 -2.29 20.53
N SER A 414 7.08 -3.49 20.21
CA SER A 414 8.52 -3.85 20.31
C SER A 414 9.38 -3.19 19.24
N ARG A 415 8.78 -2.78 18.11
CA ARG A 415 9.46 -2.13 16.99
C ARG A 415 8.80 -0.78 16.67
N PRO A 416 9.58 0.33 16.58
CA PRO A 416 9.07 1.63 16.16
C PRO A 416 8.63 1.62 14.69
N GLY A 417 7.90 2.64 14.27
CA GLY A 417 7.69 2.93 12.86
C GLY A 417 9.00 3.34 12.19
N ALA A 418 9.11 3.13 10.89
CA ALA A 418 10.29 3.55 10.13
C ALA A 418 9.89 4.15 8.78
N TYR A 419 10.39 5.36 8.51
CA TYR A 419 10.42 5.95 7.19
C TYR A 419 11.75 5.58 6.53
N TYR A 420 11.70 4.80 5.47
CA TYR A 420 12.86 4.42 4.67
C TYR A 420 13.00 5.34 3.46
N ILE A 421 14.22 5.85 3.24
CA ILE A 421 14.59 6.62 2.05
C ILE A 421 15.72 5.89 1.32
N ASN A 422 15.56 5.71 0.00
CA ASN A 422 16.56 5.08 -0.85
C ASN A 422 17.61 6.13 -1.25
N LEU A 423 18.82 5.96 -0.75
CA LEU A 423 19.92 6.88 -0.98
C LEU A 423 20.98 6.29 -1.95
N ARG A 424 20.56 5.42 -2.87
CA ARG A 424 21.44 4.91 -3.93
C ARG A 424 22.13 6.05 -4.68
N ASP A 425 21.34 7.05 -5.08
CA ASP A 425 21.81 8.28 -5.68
C ASP A 425 21.09 9.48 -5.09
N THR A 426 21.85 10.40 -4.47
CA THR A 426 21.31 11.61 -3.87
C THR A 426 20.73 12.60 -4.90
N ALA A 427 21.08 12.49 -6.17
CA ALA A 427 20.51 13.29 -7.25
C ALA A 427 19.03 12.96 -7.52
N GLU A 428 18.54 11.80 -7.07
CA GLU A 428 17.12 11.45 -7.11
C GLU A 428 16.29 12.26 -6.09
N TRP A 429 16.95 12.92 -5.11
CA TRP A 429 16.33 13.64 -4.00
C TRP A 429 16.76 15.10 -3.92
N PRO A 430 16.27 15.97 -4.81
CA PRO A 430 16.51 17.40 -4.69
C PRO A 430 16.01 17.93 -3.34
N LYS A 431 16.78 18.83 -2.72
CA LYS A 431 16.53 19.32 -1.36
C LYS A 431 15.12 19.86 -1.14
N TRP A 432 14.53 20.49 -2.17
CA TRP A 432 13.18 21.07 -2.05
C TRP A 432 12.05 20.02 -2.00
N THR A 433 12.28 18.79 -2.47
CA THR A 433 11.25 17.73 -2.47
C THR A 433 11.21 16.93 -1.16
N LEU A 434 12.28 16.98 -0.40
CA LEU A 434 12.46 16.16 0.80
C LEU A 434 11.53 16.53 1.97
N PRO A 435 11.29 17.83 2.28
CA PRO A 435 10.39 18.17 3.38
C PRO A 435 8.99 17.58 3.20
N THR A 436 8.39 17.77 2.02
CA THR A 436 7.04 17.28 1.76
C THR A 436 6.97 15.75 1.81
N LEU A 437 8.00 15.04 1.30
CA LEU A 437 8.07 13.59 1.41
C LEU A 437 8.15 13.13 2.88
N THR A 438 8.92 13.84 3.71
CA THR A 438 9.01 13.54 5.15
C THR A 438 7.66 13.73 5.85
N TYR A 439 6.90 14.77 5.49
CA TYR A 439 5.56 14.99 6.03
C TYR A 439 4.55 13.95 5.54
N HIS A 440 4.73 13.42 4.34
CA HIS A 440 3.94 12.33 3.79
C HIS A 440 4.21 10.99 4.52
N GLU A 441 5.48 10.60 4.61
CA GLU A 441 5.86 9.27 5.12
C GLU A 441 5.88 9.21 6.66
N ALA A 442 6.35 10.28 7.31
CA ALA A 442 6.47 10.32 8.76
C ALA A 442 5.30 11.07 9.41
N ILE A 443 5.52 12.28 9.90
CA ILE A 443 4.54 13.11 10.62
C ILE A 443 4.31 14.43 9.90
N PRO A 444 3.03 14.84 9.77
CA PRO A 444 1.78 14.25 10.28
C PRO A 444 1.16 13.17 9.36
N GLY A 445 1.91 12.60 8.41
CA GLY A 445 1.44 11.69 7.38
C GLY A 445 1.20 10.24 7.84
N HIS A 446 1.77 9.28 7.08
CA HIS A 446 1.51 7.85 7.28
C HIS A 446 1.81 7.35 8.68
N HIS A 447 2.93 7.80 9.30
CA HIS A 447 3.24 7.34 10.65
C HIS A 447 2.14 7.72 11.65
N LEU A 448 1.72 8.98 11.65
CA LEU A 448 0.68 9.43 12.57
C LEU A 448 -0.63 8.66 12.34
N GLN A 449 -1.11 8.59 11.11
CA GLN A 449 -2.38 7.93 10.76
C GLN A 449 -2.38 6.44 11.10
N ILE A 450 -1.34 5.71 10.66
CA ILE A 450 -1.27 4.24 10.82
C ILE A 450 -1.07 3.89 12.29
N THR A 451 -0.27 4.65 13.02
CA THR A 451 -0.01 4.41 14.43
C THR A 451 -1.27 4.66 15.27
N LEU A 452 -1.98 5.76 15.03
CA LEU A 452 -3.25 6.02 15.71
C LEU A 452 -4.27 4.91 15.47
N SER A 453 -4.39 4.43 14.23
CA SER A 453 -5.25 3.30 13.88
C SER A 453 -4.84 1.99 14.59
N THR A 454 -3.53 1.74 14.70
CA THR A 454 -2.98 0.56 15.36
C THR A 454 -3.18 0.61 16.87
N GLU A 455 -2.98 1.79 17.49
CA GLU A 455 -3.10 2.02 18.93
C GLU A 455 -4.54 2.23 19.40
N ALA A 456 -5.47 2.50 18.48
CA ALA A 456 -6.87 2.77 18.82
C ALA A 456 -7.50 1.59 19.58
N GLN A 457 -8.18 1.93 20.67
CA GLN A 457 -8.95 0.98 21.48
C GLN A 457 -10.36 0.80 20.89
N GLY A 458 -10.93 -0.39 21.06
CA GLY A 458 -12.30 -0.67 20.59
C GLY A 458 -12.44 -1.00 19.11
N ILE A 459 -11.42 -0.78 18.27
CA ILE A 459 -11.42 -1.22 16.87
C ILE A 459 -11.16 -2.74 16.81
N PRO A 460 -12.04 -3.52 16.15
CA PRO A 460 -11.82 -4.95 15.94
C PRO A 460 -10.50 -5.22 15.23
N THR A 461 -9.78 -6.26 15.64
CA THR A 461 -8.44 -6.55 15.07
C THR A 461 -8.50 -6.77 13.55
N ILE A 462 -9.57 -7.39 13.06
CA ILE A 462 -9.77 -7.57 11.61
C ILE A 462 -9.75 -6.23 10.85
N ARG A 463 -10.31 -5.15 11.40
CA ARG A 463 -10.28 -3.82 10.79
C ARG A 463 -8.88 -3.22 10.68
N LYS A 464 -7.96 -3.59 11.59
CA LYS A 464 -6.56 -3.15 11.53
C LYS A 464 -5.77 -3.81 10.39
N LEU A 465 -6.33 -4.86 9.80
CA LEU A 465 -5.75 -5.58 8.65
C LEU A 465 -6.27 -5.04 7.31
N ILE A 466 -7.48 -4.49 7.30
CA ILE A 466 -8.09 -3.94 6.08
C ILE A 466 -7.53 -2.53 5.82
N GLY A 467 -7.02 -2.31 4.62
CA GLY A 467 -6.47 -1.02 4.21
C GLY A 467 -7.28 -0.39 3.08
N PHE A 468 -7.51 0.91 3.16
CA PHE A 468 -8.17 1.70 2.12
C PHE A 468 -7.19 2.73 1.57
N SER A 469 -6.78 2.52 0.31
CA SER A 469 -5.73 3.33 -0.31
C SER A 469 -6.09 4.82 -0.31
N ALA A 470 -7.30 5.18 -0.72
CA ALA A 470 -7.72 6.59 -0.75
C ALA A 470 -7.81 7.24 0.63
N TYR A 471 -8.12 6.48 1.68
CA TYR A 471 -8.07 7.00 3.04
C TYR A 471 -6.62 7.30 3.46
N SER A 472 -5.72 6.33 3.30
CA SER A 472 -4.35 6.43 3.79
C SER A 472 -3.49 7.38 2.94
N GLU A 473 -3.52 7.26 1.61
CA GLU A 473 -2.77 8.12 0.69
C GLU A 473 -3.38 9.52 0.61
N GLY A 474 -4.72 9.59 0.69
CA GLY A 474 -5.42 10.87 0.77
C GLY A 474 -5.07 11.65 2.03
N TRP A 475 -4.98 10.98 3.18
CA TRP A 475 -4.50 11.57 4.42
C TRP A 475 -3.04 12.05 4.28
N ALA A 476 -2.15 11.22 3.73
CA ALA A 476 -0.74 11.58 3.59
C ALA A 476 -0.55 12.81 2.69
N LEU A 477 -1.31 12.96 1.60
CA LEU A 477 -1.32 14.19 0.81
C LEU A 477 -1.96 15.37 1.54
N TYR A 478 -3.05 15.11 2.28
CA TYR A 478 -3.66 16.14 3.13
C TYR A 478 -2.67 16.65 4.19
N SER A 479 -1.83 15.78 4.73
CA SER A 479 -0.80 16.15 5.70
C SER A 479 0.31 17.03 5.10
N GLU A 480 0.62 16.87 3.80
CA GLU A 480 1.51 17.77 3.08
C GLU A 480 0.90 19.18 2.97
N GLN A 481 -0.40 19.27 2.64
CA GLN A 481 -1.13 20.54 2.63
C GLN A 481 -1.21 21.15 4.03
N LEU A 482 -1.51 20.35 5.04
CA LEU A 482 -1.55 20.79 6.43
C LEU A 482 -0.21 21.36 6.89
N ALA A 483 0.91 20.77 6.45
CA ALA A 483 2.24 21.30 6.73
C ALA A 483 2.46 22.70 6.11
N ASP A 484 2.02 22.94 4.85
CA ASP A 484 2.04 24.30 4.26
C ASP A 484 1.18 25.27 5.08
N GLU A 485 -0.03 24.86 5.47
CA GLU A 485 -0.95 25.65 6.30
C GLU A 485 -0.41 25.91 7.74
N MET A 486 0.43 25.02 8.26
CA MET A 486 1.19 25.23 9.52
C MET A 486 2.31 26.26 9.36
N GLY A 487 2.59 26.76 8.17
CA GLY A 487 3.60 27.76 7.88
C GLY A 487 5.03 27.22 7.83
N VAL A 488 5.22 25.91 7.55
CA VAL A 488 6.59 25.34 7.46
C VAL A 488 7.38 25.89 6.27
N TYR A 489 6.69 26.41 5.26
CA TYR A 489 7.28 26.99 4.05
C TYR A 489 7.17 28.53 3.99
N GLU A 490 6.83 29.21 5.09
CA GLU A 490 6.57 30.67 5.09
C GLU A 490 7.74 31.49 4.52
N ASN A 491 8.98 31.04 4.75
CA ASN A 491 10.18 31.67 4.22
C ASN A 491 11.01 30.74 3.32
N ASP A 492 10.38 29.69 2.76
CA ASP A 492 11.01 28.70 1.91
C ASP A 492 10.18 28.47 0.63
N PRO A 493 10.31 29.35 -0.37
CA PRO A 493 9.58 29.20 -1.64
C PRO A 493 9.94 27.91 -2.37
N TRP A 494 11.17 27.40 -2.20
CA TRP A 494 11.59 26.16 -2.83
C TRP A 494 10.95 24.93 -2.16
N GLY A 495 10.90 24.86 -0.85
CA GLY A 495 10.17 23.81 -0.14
C GLY A 495 8.68 23.82 -0.48
N ARG A 496 8.06 25.02 -0.60
CA ARG A 496 6.67 25.15 -1.04
C ARG A 496 6.48 24.70 -2.49
N LEU A 497 7.46 24.97 -3.37
CA LEU A 497 7.44 24.43 -4.74
C LEU A 497 7.51 22.89 -4.74
N GLY A 498 8.30 22.28 -3.85
CA GLY A 498 8.37 20.83 -3.66
C GLY A 498 7.03 20.24 -3.23
N TYR A 499 6.31 20.89 -2.32
CA TYR A 499 4.94 20.52 -1.98
C TYR A 499 4.01 20.59 -3.19
N LEU A 500 4.04 21.68 -3.96
CA LEU A 500 3.22 21.80 -5.17
C LEU A 500 3.61 20.76 -6.23
N GLN A 501 4.89 20.42 -6.38
CA GLN A 501 5.34 19.34 -7.27
C GLN A 501 4.80 17.98 -6.82
N SER A 502 4.76 17.70 -5.51
CA SER A 502 4.14 16.50 -4.96
C SER A 502 2.65 16.42 -5.30
N LEU A 503 1.91 17.50 -5.14
CA LEU A 503 0.50 17.57 -5.54
C LEU A 503 0.31 17.43 -7.05
N LEU A 504 1.17 18.09 -7.86
CA LEU A 504 1.12 18.03 -9.32
C LEU A 504 1.35 16.60 -9.81
N PHE A 505 2.31 15.89 -9.23
CA PHE A 505 2.57 14.49 -9.53
C PHE A 505 1.31 13.63 -9.32
N ARG A 506 0.61 13.82 -8.19
CA ARG A 506 -0.60 13.05 -7.86
C ARG A 506 -1.82 13.47 -8.69
N ALA A 507 -1.93 14.74 -9.08
CA ALA A 507 -2.95 15.20 -10.02
C ALA A 507 -2.68 14.63 -11.44
N THR A 508 -1.42 14.61 -11.87
CA THR A 508 -1.01 13.99 -13.14
C THR A 508 -1.33 12.50 -13.18
N ARG A 509 -1.23 11.78 -12.05
CA ARG A 509 -1.65 10.37 -11.96
C ARG A 509 -3.12 10.16 -12.30
N LEU A 510 -4.02 11.07 -11.89
CA LEU A 510 -5.43 10.98 -12.28
C LEU A 510 -5.61 11.00 -13.79
N VAL A 511 -4.91 11.92 -14.47
CA VAL A 511 -4.96 12.07 -15.93
C VAL A 511 -4.38 10.86 -16.65
N VAL A 512 -3.24 10.36 -16.17
CA VAL A 512 -2.50 9.29 -16.84
C VAL A 512 -3.17 7.93 -16.62
N ASP A 513 -3.58 7.61 -15.40
CA ASP A 513 -4.26 6.36 -15.07
C ASP A 513 -5.59 6.23 -15.84
N SER A 514 -6.43 7.28 -15.80
CA SER A 514 -7.67 7.34 -16.60
C SER A 514 -7.40 7.45 -18.11
N GLY A 515 -6.32 8.12 -18.50
CA GLY A 515 -5.84 8.16 -19.87
C GLY A 515 -5.59 6.77 -20.43
N LEU A 516 -4.83 5.96 -19.71
CA LEU A 516 -4.49 4.58 -20.10
C LEU A 516 -5.74 3.68 -20.16
N HIS A 517 -6.56 3.70 -19.10
CA HIS A 517 -7.60 2.68 -18.89
C HIS A 517 -8.99 3.07 -19.42
N HIS A 518 -9.30 4.37 -19.46
CA HIS A 518 -10.57 4.89 -19.97
C HIS A 518 -10.43 5.51 -21.36
N ASN A 519 -9.45 6.42 -21.56
CA ASN A 519 -9.29 7.14 -22.82
C ASN A 519 -8.40 6.42 -23.87
N ARG A 520 -7.95 5.20 -23.56
CA ARG A 520 -7.16 4.35 -24.45
C ARG A 520 -5.84 4.96 -24.91
N TRP A 521 -5.20 5.73 -24.04
CA TRP A 521 -3.87 6.25 -24.34
C TRP A 521 -2.87 5.12 -24.48
N SER A 522 -1.89 5.30 -25.38
CA SER A 522 -0.72 4.43 -25.40
C SER A 522 0.16 4.71 -24.17
N ARG A 523 1.02 3.74 -23.86
CA ARG A 523 2.07 3.88 -22.84
C ARG A 523 2.93 5.13 -23.10
N GLU A 524 3.33 5.36 -24.35
CA GLU A 524 4.18 6.48 -24.78
C GLU A 524 3.47 7.83 -24.62
N GLN A 525 2.18 7.91 -24.97
CA GLN A 525 1.38 9.12 -24.73
C GLN A 525 1.34 9.47 -23.23
N ALA A 526 1.13 8.49 -22.38
CA ALA A 526 1.12 8.63 -20.93
C ALA A 526 2.48 9.12 -20.40
N ILE A 527 3.58 8.50 -20.86
CA ILE A 527 4.95 8.91 -20.51
C ILE A 527 5.23 10.34 -20.95
N GLN A 528 4.94 10.68 -22.21
CA GLN A 528 5.17 12.02 -22.75
C GLN A 528 4.40 13.09 -21.97
N TYR A 529 3.11 12.84 -21.68
CA TYR A 529 2.29 13.76 -20.90
C TYR A 529 2.90 14.01 -19.51
N MET A 530 3.28 12.94 -18.82
CA MET A 530 3.79 12.99 -17.46
C MET A 530 5.18 13.68 -17.40
N VAL A 531 6.09 13.36 -18.33
CA VAL A 531 7.41 14.03 -18.46
C VAL A 531 7.23 15.52 -18.74
N ALA A 532 6.37 15.88 -19.68
CA ALA A 532 6.14 17.28 -20.04
C ALA A 532 5.55 18.11 -18.89
N THR A 533 4.68 17.50 -18.07
CA THR A 533 4.02 18.16 -16.96
C THR A 533 4.94 18.32 -15.74
N LEU A 534 5.69 17.27 -15.37
CA LEU A 534 6.46 17.20 -14.13
C LEU A 534 7.92 17.61 -14.31
N GLY A 535 8.50 17.40 -15.50
CA GLY A 535 9.92 17.58 -15.73
C GLY A 535 10.79 16.46 -15.15
N ASP A 536 10.19 15.38 -14.68
CA ASP A 536 10.90 14.23 -14.13
C ASP A 536 11.63 13.44 -15.23
N GLN A 537 12.62 12.64 -14.83
CA GLN A 537 13.38 11.81 -15.76
C GLN A 537 12.47 10.76 -16.42
N GLU A 538 12.58 10.60 -17.74
CA GLU A 538 11.76 9.67 -18.51
C GLU A 538 11.83 8.23 -17.99
N SER A 539 12.99 7.78 -17.52
CA SER A 539 13.16 6.44 -16.94
C SER A 539 12.30 6.22 -15.68
N SER A 540 12.23 7.23 -14.81
CA SER A 540 11.41 7.20 -13.59
C SER A 540 9.92 7.24 -13.94
N VAL A 541 9.55 8.14 -14.86
CA VAL A 541 8.17 8.25 -15.37
C VAL A 541 7.72 6.97 -16.06
N THR A 542 8.59 6.33 -16.85
CA THR A 542 8.30 5.04 -17.48
C THR A 542 7.95 3.97 -16.45
N THR A 543 8.73 3.88 -15.37
CA THR A 543 8.48 2.93 -14.27
C THR A 543 7.13 3.18 -13.62
N GLU A 544 6.76 4.45 -13.40
CA GLU A 544 5.47 4.82 -12.82
C GLU A 544 4.30 4.50 -13.78
N VAL A 545 4.39 4.84 -15.05
CA VAL A 545 3.35 4.54 -16.04
C VAL A 545 3.15 3.03 -16.19
N GLU A 546 4.22 2.26 -16.25
CA GLU A 546 4.16 0.79 -16.32
C GLU A 546 3.55 0.18 -15.03
N ARG A 547 3.70 0.83 -13.87
CA ARG A 547 3.00 0.47 -12.64
C ARG A 547 1.49 0.66 -12.80
N TYR A 548 1.03 1.75 -13.38
CA TYR A 548 -0.40 2.00 -13.57
C TYR A 548 -1.04 0.95 -14.47
N CYS A 549 -0.33 0.49 -15.50
CA CYS A 549 -0.81 -0.55 -16.42
C CYS A 549 -1.16 -1.88 -15.71
N VAL A 550 -0.54 -2.19 -14.57
CA VAL A 550 -0.78 -3.43 -13.82
C VAL A 550 -1.62 -3.24 -12.56
N TRP A 551 -1.86 -1.99 -12.12
CA TRP A 551 -2.70 -1.64 -10.98
C TRP A 551 -3.73 -0.56 -11.34
N PRO A 552 -4.69 -0.86 -12.21
CA PRO A 552 -5.67 0.12 -12.72
C PRO A 552 -6.50 0.73 -11.58
N GLY A 553 -6.53 2.06 -11.51
CA GLY A 553 -7.25 2.82 -10.49
C GLY A 553 -6.45 3.09 -9.21
N GLN A 554 -5.34 2.37 -8.95
CA GLN A 554 -4.56 2.58 -7.72
C GLN A 554 -3.92 3.98 -7.68
N ALA A 555 -3.35 4.43 -8.79
CA ALA A 555 -2.71 5.73 -8.89
C ALA A 555 -3.68 6.88 -8.62
N SER A 556 -4.96 6.69 -8.93
CA SER A 556 -6.02 7.68 -8.70
C SER A 556 -6.39 7.84 -7.22
N SER A 557 -6.12 6.85 -6.36
CA SER A 557 -6.52 6.84 -4.95
C SER A 557 -5.93 8.00 -4.14
N TYR A 558 -4.71 8.41 -4.46
CA TYR A 558 -3.98 9.49 -3.78
C TYR A 558 -4.74 10.82 -3.84
N LYS A 559 -4.97 11.30 -5.05
CA LYS A 559 -5.52 12.64 -5.23
C LYS A 559 -7.03 12.68 -5.06
N VAL A 560 -7.76 11.61 -5.38
CA VAL A 560 -9.18 11.47 -5.03
C VAL A 560 -9.34 11.50 -3.51
N GLY A 561 -8.53 10.74 -2.78
CA GLY A 561 -8.54 10.74 -1.32
C GLY A 561 -8.25 12.12 -0.74
N HIS A 562 -7.18 12.78 -1.19
CA HIS A 562 -6.83 14.14 -0.76
C HIS A 562 -8.00 15.13 -0.98
N THR A 563 -8.60 15.10 -2.18
CA THR A 563 -9.71 15.98 -2.51
C THR A 563 -10.88 15.79 -1.55
N GLU A 564 -11.18 14.55 -1.19
CA GLU A 564 -12.26 14.23 -0.24
C GLU A 564 -11.91 14.66 1.19
N TRP A 565 -10.68 14.44 1.67
CA TRP A 565 -10.24 14.92 2.98
C TRP A 565 -10.37 16.45 3.12
N VAL A 566 -9.92 17.19 2.10
CA VAL A 566 -10.02 18.65 2.07
C VAL A 566 -11.48 19.08 2.01
N ARG A 567 -12.29 18.45 1.15
CA ARG A 567 -13.73 18.78 1.01
C ARG A 567 -14.47 18.60 2.32
N LEU A 568 -14.28 17.48 3.01
CA LEU A 568 -14.92 17.19 4.30
C LEU A 568 -14.52 18.20 5.38
N ARG A 569 -13.26 18.61 5.41
CA ARG A 569 -12.80 19.66 6.34
C ARG A 569 -13.46 21.00 6.05
N GLU A 570 -13.45 21.44 4.82
CA GLU A 570 -14.01 22.74 4.45
C GLU A 570 -15.55 22.78 4.62
N GLU A 571 -16.24 21.68 4.34
CA GLU A 571 -17.67 21.56 4.65
C GLU A 571 -17.97 21.63 6.16
N ALA A 572 -17.15 20.96 6.97
CA ALA A 572 -17.27 21.05 8.43
C ALA A 572 -17.02 22.47 8.95
N LYS A 573 -15.99 23.16 8.41
CA LYS A 573 -15.74 24.59 8.72
C LYS A 573 -16.92 25.47 8.33
N ALA A 574 -17.48 25.29 7.15
CA ALA A 574 -18.62 26.09 6.67
C ALA A 574 -19.86 25.90 7.55
N GLN A 575 -20.12 24.68 8.04
CA GLN A 575 -21.26 24.37 8.89
C GLN A 575 -21.10 24.83 10.34
N LEU A 576 -19.89 24.72 10.90
CA LEU A 576 -19.64 25.01 12.31
C LEU A 576 -19.22 26.47 12.57
N GLY A 577 -18.69 27.18 11.56
CA GLY A 577 -18.15 28.54 11.74
C GLY A 577 -17.12 28.60 12.88
N ASP A 578 -17.31 29.52 13.83
CA ASP A 578 -16.39 29.70 14.98
C ASP A 578 -16.33 28.49 15.93
N ARG A 579 -17.25 27.51 15.79
CA ARG A 579 -17.23 26.26 16.58
C ARG A 579 -16.37 25.17 15.95
N PHE A 580 -15.80 25.43 14.75
CA PHE A 580 -14.91 24.46 14.12
C PHE A 580 -13.64 24.30 14.94
N ASP A 581 -13.29 23.05 15.22
CA ASP A 581 -12.13 22.64 15.96
C ASP A 581 -11.29 21.66 15.13
N ILE A 582 -10.14 22.11 14.66
CA ILE A 582 -9.26 21.29 13.79
C ILE A 582 -8.78 20.02 14.49
N LYS A 583 -8.51 20.06 15.80
CA LYS A 583 -8.12 18.89 16.58
C LYS A 583 -9.25 17.88 16.63
N GLY A 584 -10.46 18.36 16.94
CA GLY A 584 -11.65 17.50 16.97
C GLY A 584 -11.94 16.86 15.62
N PHE A 585 -11.73 17.57 14.50
CA PHE A 585 -11.86 17.01 13.16
C PHE A 585 -10.82 15.89 12.93
N HIS A 586 -9.54 16.14 13.19
CA HIS A 586 -8.48 15.16 12.98
C HIS A 586 -8.64 13.94 13.90
N ASP A 587 -8.87 14.17 15.18
CA ASP A 587 -9.02 13.09 16.16
C ASP A 587 -10.20 12.17 15.82
N THR A 588 -11.34 12.75 15.44
CA THR A 588 -12.54 11.98 15.05
C THR A 588 -12.26 11.13 13.80
N ALA A 589 -11.67 11.72 12.79
CA ALA A 589 -11.42 11.04 11.53
C ALA A 589 -10.36 9.95 11.64
N LEU A 590 -9.30 10.16 12.44
CA LEU A 590 -8.16 9.24 12.54
C LEU A 590 -8.33 8.14 13.60
N ALA A 591 -8.87 8.48 14.79
CA ALA A 591 -9.02 7.51 15.87
C ALA A 591 -10.06 6.41 15.55
N SER A 592 -10.91 6.64 14.55
CA SER A 592 -11.87 5.65 14.05
C SER A 592 -11.24 4.58 13.16
N GLY A 593 -9.95 4.65 12.88
CA GLY A 593 -9.20 3.73 12.02
C GLY A 593 -9.45 3.91 10.53
N GLY A 594 -8.70 3.22 9.68
CA GLY A 594 -8.87 3.26 8.23
C GLY A 594 -10.27 2.81 7.80
N MET A 595 -10.90 3.53 6.86
CA MET A 595 -12.26 3.28 6.40
C MET A 595 -12.47 3.76 4.96
N PRO A 596 -13.54 3.32 4.26
CA PRO A 596 -13.93 3.92 2.99
C PRO A 596 -14.25 5.41 3.13
N LEU A 597 -14.01 6.20 2.09
CA LEU A 597 -14.29 7.65 2.12
C LEU A 597 -15.77 7.98 2.37
N GLU A 598 -16.69 7.14 1.90
CA GLU A 598 -18.12 7.30 2.20
C GLU A 598 -18.42 7.12 3.70
N VAL A 599 -17.72 6.20 4.36
CA VAL A 599 -17.84 6.02 5.82
C VAL A 599 -17.18 7.18 6.56
N LEU A 600 -16.01 7.66 6.09
CA LEU A 600 -15.35 8.85 6.63
C LEU A 600 -16.29 10.07 6.59
N LYS A 601 -16.99 10.27 5.48
CA LYS A 601 -18.01 11.33 5.34
C LYS A 601 -19.09 11.23 6.42
N THR A 602 -19.57 10.02 6.70
CA THR A 602 -20.57 9.79 7.77
C THR A 602 -20.00 10.13 9.13
N VAL A 603 -18.79 9.66 9.46
CA VAL A 603 -18.11 9.93 10.73
C VAL A 603 -17.92 11.43 10.97
N VAL A 604 -17.43 12.15 9.95
CA VAL A 604 -17.28 13.61 10.03
C VAL A 604 -18.63 14.32 10.15
N GLY A 605 -19.65 13.87 9.41
CA GLY A 605 -21.00 14.41 9.48
C GLY A 605 -21.62 14.27 10.87
N GLU A 606 -21.51 13.11 11.51
CA GLU A 606 -21.97 12.87 12.87
C GLU A 606 -21.24 13.75 13.89
N TRP A 607 -19.93 13.92 13.74
CA TRP A 607 -19.15 14.84 14.56
C TRP A 607 -19.66 16.28 14.42
N VAL A 608 -19.87 16.76 13.18
CA VAL A 608 -20.44 18.09 12.93
C VAL A 608 -21.78 18.27 13.63
N GLN A 609 -22.69 17.30 13.51
CA GLN A 609 -24.00 17.36 14.18
C GLN A 609 -23.87 17.41 15.71
N SER A 610 -22.95 16.65 16.28
CA SER A 610 -22.69 16.66 17.73
C SER A 610 -22.17 18.00 18.24
N ARG A 611 -21.49 18.79 17.38
CA ARG A 611 -20.98 20.13 17.70
C ARG A 611 -22.02 21.23 17.44
N MET A 612 -23.05 20.93 16.65
CA MET A 612 -24.16 21.86 16.42
C MET A 612 -25.22 21.80 17.54
N ALA A 613 -25.42 20.62 18.13
CA ALA A 613 -26.29 20.40 19.27
C ALA A 613 -25.73 21.05 20.54
#